data_3cd9060bbd4b7bf4d36c7ed7746922c4
#
_entry.id   3cd9060bbd4b7bf4d36c7ed7746922c4
#
_cell.length_a   1.000
_cell.length_b   1.000
_cell.length_c   1.000
_cell.angle_alpha   90.00
_cell.angle_beta   90.00
_cell.angle_gamma   90.00
#
_symmetry.space_group_name_H-M   'P 1'
#
loop_
_entity.id
_entity.type
_entity.pdbx_description
1 polymer ?
#
loop_
_entity_poly.entity_id
_entity_poly.type
_entity_poly.pdbx_seq_one_letter_code
_entity_poly.pdbx_strand_id
1 'polypeptide(L)'
;RVALITLNRPERKNALSDNLTPALRQTLFELNTNQEVGCIVITGAGNAFCAGGDVSGMGGGSNTETPKKPPTVQDRVNTLQHKQETLTLRLFEHAKPTIASLPGPAVGAGMCIALACDIRVGAESAFIGTGYRNVGFSGDYGGSWLLTQLVGVAKAKELFFTGRRVQSDECLALGLFNQVVPDDQLQNATMELAKQIASGP
;
A
#
# COMPACT_ATOMS: atom_id res chain seq x y z
N ARG A 1 -10.12 -20.55 -1.37
CA ARG A 1 -8.66 -20.44 -1.29
C ARG A 1 -8.16 -18.97 -1.49
N VAL A 2 -9.05 -17.98 -1.56
CA VAL A 2 -8.69 -16.56 -1.66
C VAL A 2 -8.96 -15.86 -0.34
N ALA A 3 -7.98 -15.19 0.24
CA ALA A 3 -8.16 -14.28 1.36
C ALA A 3 -8.36 -12.85 0.84
N LEU A 4 -9.42 -12.18 1.28
CA LEU A 4 -9.68 -10.78 0.99
C LEU A 4 -9.42 -9.94 2.24
N ILE A 5 -8.44 -9.04 2.15
CA ILE A 5 -8.12 -8.05 3.18
C ILE A 5 -8.69 -6.71 2.76
N THR A 6 -9.57 -6.13 3.56
CA THR A 6 -10.13 -4.81 3.30
C THR A 6 -9.60 -3.80 4.32
N LEU A 7 -8.85 -2.79 3.86
CA LEU A 7 -8.48 -1.64 4.67
C LEU A 7 -9.75 -0.83 4.93
N ASN A 8 -10.21 -0.79 6.18
CA ASN A 8 -11.56 -0.30 6.49
C ASN A 8 -11.53 0.92 7.42
N ARG A 9 -11.13 2.06 6.85
CA ARG A 9 -11.25 3.42 7.40
C ARG A 9 -11.64 4.40 6.29
N PRO A 10 -12.79 4.20 5.62
CA PRO A 10 -13.16 4.97 4.43
C PRO A 10 -13.26 6.47 4.70
N GLU A 11 -13.67 6.90 5.89
CA GLU A 11 -13.74 8.30 6.34
C GLU A 11 -12.36 9.00 6.37
N ARG A 12 -11.29 8.23 6.39
CA ARG A 12 -9.89 8.69 6.32
C ARG A 12 -9.17 8.14 5.08
N LYS A 13 -9.92 7.75 4.05
CA LYS A 13 -9.38 7.14 2.83
C LYS A 13 -8.41 6.00 3.13
N ASN A 14 -8.73 5.20 4.12
CA ASN A 14 -7.97 4.03 4.57
C ASN A 14 -6.51 4.35 4.97
N ALA A 15 -6.26 5.56 5.48
CA ALA A 15 -4.94 5.96 5.97
C ALA A 15 -4.46 5.02 7.10
N LEU A 16 -3.16 4.72 7.09
CA LEU A 16 -2.49 3.89 8.08
C LEU A 16 -2.56 4.55 9.46
N SER A 17 -3.00 3.79 10.44
CA SER A 17 -3.19 4.25 11.82
C SER A 17 -2.62 3.24 12.81
N ASP A 18 -2.62 3.60 14.08
CA ASP A 18 -2.14 2.74 15.17
C ASP A 18 -3.01 1.48 15.37
N ASN A 19 -4.22 1.43 14.81
CA ASN A 19 -5.08 0.24 14.83
C ASN A 19 -4.99 -0.55 13.51
N LEU A 20 -5.19 0.12 12.37
CA LEU A 20 -5.23 -0.54 11.06
C LEU A 20 -3.88 -1.18 10.71
N THR A 21 -2.77 -0.48 10.97
CA THR A 21 -1.45 -0.96 10.56
C THR A 21 -1.00 -2.21 11.31
N PRO A 22 -1.13 -2.31 12.64
CA PRO A 22 -0.84 -3.57 13.36
C PRO A 22 -1.75 -4.72 12.94
N ALA A 23 -3.04 -4.47 12.72
CA ALA A 23 -3.97 -5.48 12.25
C ALA A 23 -3.57 -6.05 10.89
N LEU A 24 -3.20 -5.16 9.92
CA LEU A 24 -2.71 -5.59 8.60
C LEU A 24 -1.44 -6.45 8.73
N ARG A 25 -0.47 -6.03 9.56
CA ARG A 25 0.77 -6.80 9.79
C ARG A 25 0.49 -8.18 10.35
N GLN A 26 -0.40 -8.27 11.33
CA GLN A 26 -0.79 -9.52 11.97
C GLN A 26 -1.48 -10.45 10.97
N THR A 27 -2.43 -9.92 10.18
CA THR A 27 -3.13 -10.69 9.15
C THR A 27 -2.15 -11.24 8.10
N LEU A 28 -1.21 -10.44 7.61
CA LEU A 28 -0.19 -10.90 6.66
C LEU A 28 0.71 -11.99 7.27
N PHE A 29 1.03 -11.87 8.56
CA PHE A 29 1.82 -12.89 9.25
C PHE A 29 1.05 -14.23 9.34
N GLU A 30 -0.21 -14.19 9.73
CA GLU A 30 -1.06 -15.38 9.87
C GLU A 30 -1.33 -16.06 8.52
N LEU A 31 -1.58 -15.28 7.48
CA LEU A 31 -1.84 -15.80 6.14
C LEU A 31 -0.63 -16.46 5.50
N ASN A 32 0.60 -16.10 5.92
CA ASN A 32 1.81 -16.66 5.33
C ASN A 32 1.89 -18.20 5.46
N THR A 33 1.40 -18.75 6.56
CA THR A 33 1.43 -20.19 6.85
C THR A 33 0.07 -20.88 6.71
N ASN A 34 -1.00 -20.16 6.41
CA ASN A 34 -2.36 -20.72 6.30
C ASN A 34 -2.50 -21.55 5.02
N GLN A 35 -2.57 -22.88 5.13
CA GLN A 35 -2.64 -23.82 4.00
C GLN A 35 -3.94 -23.70 3.18
N GLU A 36 -5.02 -23.13 3.75
CA GLU A 36 -6.30 -22.97 3.06
C GLU A 36 -6.31 -21.80 2.05
N VAL A 37 -5.30 -20.92 2.14
CA VAL A 37 -5.18 -19.71 1.30
C VAL A 37 -4.13 -19.92 0.22
N GLY A 38 -4.52 -19.76 -1.04
CA GLY A 38 -3.65 -19.83 -2.22
C GLY A 38 -3.36 -18.47 -2.87
N CYS A 39 -4.16 -17.42 -2.56
CA CYS A 39 -3.95 -16.07 -3.06
C CYS A 39 -4.52 -15.05 -2.07
N ILE A 40 -3.87 -13.89 -1.94
CA ILE A 40 -4.31 -12.79 -1.08
C ILE A 40 -4.68 -11.60 -1.95
N VAL A 41 -5.86 -11.02 -1.69
CA VAL A 41 -6.29 -9.75 -2.28
C VAL A 41 -6.31 -8.68 -1.18
N ILE A 42 -5.69 -7.54 -1.41
CA ILE A 42 -5.76 -6.36 -0.55
C ILE A 42 -6.53 -5.27 -1.28
N THR A 43 -7.55 -4.70 -0.63
CA THR A 43 -8.32 -3.59 -1.18
C THR A 43 -8.62 -2.55 -0.10
N GLY A 44 -9.18 -1.41 -0.49
CA GLY A 44 -9.68 -0.39 0.42
C GLY A 44 -11.22 -0.33 0.42
N ALA A 45 -11.82 -0.07 1.56
CA ALA A 45 -13.24 0.23 1.65
C ALA A 45 -13.55 1.60 1.04
N GLY A 46 -14.70 1.74 0.38
CA GLY A 46 -15.12 2.97 -0.28
C GLY A 46 -14.34 3.24 -1.57
N ASN A 47 -14.00 4.51 -1.80
CA ASN A 47 -13.42 5.01 -3.06
C ASN A 47 -11.91 5.32 -2.98
N ALA A 48 -11.18 4.67 -2.09
CA ALA A 48 -9.73 4.80 -1.98
C ALA A 48 -9.09 3.47 -1.61
N PHE A 49 -7.92 3.19 -2.16
CA PHE A 49 -7.11 2.08 -1.67
C PHE A 49 -6.51 2.43 -0.31
N CYS A 50 -5.59 3.39 -0.27
CA CYS A 50 -4.97 3.89 0.97
C CYS A 50 -4.29 5.25 0.73
N ALA A 51 -4.60 6.24 1.55
CA ALA A 51 -4.05 7.60 1.44
C ALA A 51 -2.65 7.76 2.07
N GLY A 52 -2.02 6.67 2.56
CA GLY A 52 -0.71 6.72 3.21
C GLY A 52 -0.80 6.81 4.72
N GLY A 53 0.22 7.40 5.36
CA GLY A 53 0.21 7.62 6.81
C GLY A 53 -0.84 8.63 7.23
N ASP A 54 -1.47 8.41 8.39
CA ASP A 54 -2.40 9.40 8.96
C ASP A 54 -1.61 10.61 9.50
N VAL A 55 -1.62 11.70 8.73
CA VAL A 55 -0.92 12.94 9.08
C VAL A 55 -1.73 13.86 9.99
N SER A 56 -2.96 13.52 10.34
CA SER A 56 -3.83 14.38 11.15
C SER A 56 -3.31 14.65 12.55
N GLY A 57 -2.46 13.78 13.09
CA GLY A 57 -1.78 13.95 14.38
C GLY A 57 -0.41 14.63 14.31
N MET A 58 0.13 14.92 13.13
CA MET A 58 1.49 15.45 12.99
C MET A 58 1.60 16.97 13.21
N GLY A 59 0.48 17.70 13.23
CA GLY A 59 0.45 19.17 13.37
C GLY A 59 -0.01 19.71 14.73
N GLY A 60 -0.36 18.88 15.67
CA GLY A 60 -0.90 19.32 16.97
C GLY A 60 -0.60 18.34 18.06
N GLY A 61 0.30 18.72 18.96
CA GLY A 61 0.55 17.96 20.18
C GLY A 61 -0.72 17.84 21.02
N SER A 62 -1.20 16.64 21.18
CA SER A 62 -2.03 16.28 22.32
C SER A 62 -1.97 14.78 22.58
N ASN A 63 -0.82 14.31 23.06
CA ASN A 63 -0.82 13.18 23.96
C ASN A 63 -0.24 13.69 25.29
N THR A 64 -1.10 13.74 26.29
CA THR A 64 -0.87 14.27 27.64
C THR A 64 0.07 13.42 28.49
N GLU A 65 0.73 12.44 27.90
CA GLU A 65 1.85 11.75 28.53
C GLU A 65 3.13 12.15 27.79
N THR A 66 3.83 13.11 28.36
CA THR A 66 5.22 13.43 27.97
C THR A 66 6.06 12.16 28.20
N PRO A 67 6.69 11.58 27.17
CA PRO A 67 7.61 10.48 27.38
C PRO A 67 8.67 10.92 28.39
N LYS A 68 8.98 10.11 29.39
CA LYS A 68 10.01 10.43 30.41
C LYS A 68 11.37 10.80 29.79
N LYS A 69 11.59 10.39 28.53
CA LYS A 69 12.75 10.77 27.70
C LYS A 69 12.34 10.78 26.24
N PRO A 70 12.59 11.86 25.47
CA PRO A 70 12.29 11.87 24.03
C PRO A 70 13.13 10.80 23.31
N PRO A 71 12.57 10.13 22.29
CA PRO A 71 13.28 9.11 21.52
C PRO A 71 14.50 9.71 20.82
N THR A 72 15.61 9.00 20.87
CA THR A 72 16.83 9.35 20.14
C THR A 72 16.61 9.22 18.62
N VAL A 73 17.53 9.75 17.81
CA VAL A 73 17.53 9.55 16.36
C VAL A 73 17.58 8.05 16.04
N GLN A 74 18.40 7.29 16.78
CA GLN A 74 18.53 5.85 16.57
C GLN A 74 17.23 5.10 16.89
N ASP A 75 16.51 5.48 17.95
CA ASP A 75 15.22 4.88 18.29
C ASP A 75 14.18 5.12 17.18
N ARG A 76 14.19 6.31 16.57
CA ARG A 76 13.31 6.64 15.44
C ARG A 76 13.66 5.83 14.19
N VAL A 77 14.95 5.68 13.88
CA VAL A 77 15.43 4.86 12.77
C VAL A 77 15.00 3.40 12.96
N ASN A 78 15.29 2.82 14.13
CA ASN A 78 14.93 1.44 14.44
C ASN A 78 13.42 1.21 14.38
N THR A 79 12.62 2.18 14.88
CA THR A 79 11.15 2.11 14.82
C THR A 79 10.66 2.14 13.37
N LEU A 80 11.19 3.03 12.54
CA LEU A 80 10.80 3.14 11.15
C LEU A 80 11.22 1.89 10.37
N GLN A 81 12.43 1.40 10.56
CA GLN A 81 12.94 0.17 9.96
C GLN A 81 12.02 -1.01 10.30
N HIS A 82 11.71 -1.23 11.58
CA HIS A 82 10.79 -2.28 12.01
C HIS A 82 9.41 -2.15 11.37
N LYS A 83 8.89 -0.92 11.27
CA LYS A 83 7.60 -0.65 10.63
C LYS A 83 7.57 -1.03 9.15
N GLN A 84 8.65 -0.82 8.43
CA GLN A 84 8.77 -1.14 7.00
C GLN A 84 9.00 -2.64 6.78
N GLU A 85 9.91 -3.25 7.56
CA GLU A 85 10.21 -4.69 7.48
C GLU A 85 8.99 -5.56 7.77
N THR A 86 8.20 -5.17 8.76
CA THR A 86 7.01 -5.95 9.16
C THR A 86 5.77 -5.69 8.32
N LEU A 87 5.80 -4.76 7.37
CA LEU A 87 4.68 -4.45 6.48
C LEU A 87 5.06 -4.65 5.01
N THR A 88 5.69 -3.65 4.38
CA THR A 88 5.91 -3.69 2.92
C THR A 88 6.97 -4.70 2.51
N LEU A 89 8.05 -4.88 3.27
CA LEU A 89 9.02 -5.93 2.98
C LEU A 89 8.39 -7.32 3.15
N ARG A 90 7.66 -7.55 4.24
CA ARG A 90 6.94 -8.81 4.45
C ARG A 90 5.93 -9.10 3.36
N LEU A 91 5.22 -8.06 2.86
CA LEU A 91 4.27 -8.22 1.77
C LEU A 91 4.99 -8.55 0.45
N PHE A 92 6.10 -7.88 0.17
CA PHE A 92 6.92 -8.12 -1.01
C PHE A 92 7.53 -9.54 -1.04
N GLU A 93 7.94 -10.05 0.13
CA GLU A 93 8.52 -11.39 0.30
C GLU A 93 7.47 -12.45 0.69
N HIS A 94 6.18 -12.16 0.53
CA HIS A 94 5.12 -13.05 0.97
C HIS A 94 5.15 -14.37 0.18
N ALA A 95 5.04 -15.51 0.88
CA ALA A 95 5.12 -16.83 0.24
C ALA A 95 3.94 -17.15 -0.69
N LYS A 96 2.88 -16.34 -0.68
CA LYS A 96 1.68 -16.51 -1.50
C LYS A 96 1.50 -15.35 -2.45
N PRO A 97 0.96 -15.58 -3.65
CA PRO A 97 0.60 -14.52 -4.58
C PRO A 97 -0.31 -13.47 -3.94
N THR A 98 0.01 -12.20 -4.19
CA THR A 98 -0.67 -11.04 -3.64
C THR A 98 -1.19 -10.13 -4.73
N ILE A 99 -2.43 -9.65 -4.61
CA ILE A 99 -3.07 -8.73 -5.56
C ILE A 99 -3.52 -7.48 -4.80
N ALA A 100 -3.07 -6.31 -5.24
CA ALA A 100 -3.68 -5.05 -4.84
C ALA A 100 -4.86 -4.73 -5.78
N SER A 101 -6.05 -4.58 -5.22
CA SER A 101 -7.26 -4.15 -5.90
C SER A 101 -7.55 -2.70 -5.51
N LEU A 102 -7.37 -1.76 -6.45
CA LEU A 102 -7.37 -0.34 -6.17
C LEU A 102 -8.69 0.33 -6.61
N PRO A 103 -9.65 0.56 -5.68
CA PRO A 103 -10.90 1.24 -6.01
C PRO A 103 -10.74 2.76 -6.16
N GLY A 104 -9.54 3.28 -6.00
CA GLY A 104 -9.22 4.70 -6.06
C GLY A 104 -7.77 4.95 -5.63
N PRO A 105 -7.48 6.14 -5.06
CA PRO A 105 -6.12 6.58 -4.76
C PRO A 105 -5.30 5.63 -3.89
N ALA A 106 -4.02 5.44 -4.29
CA ALA A 106 -2.96 4.86 -3.47
C ALA A 106 -1.82 5.88 -3.38
N VAL A 107 -1.56 6.44 -2.19
CA VAL A 107 -0.63 7.56 -2.01
C VAL A 107 0.35 7.29 -0.87
N GLY A 108 1.60 7.70 -1.03
CA GLY A 108 2.65 7.56 -0.02
C GLY A 108 2.84 6.10 0.42
N ALA A 109 2.74 5.82 1.71
CA ALA A 109 2.81 4.45 2.22
C ALA A 109 1.71 3.53 1.65
N GLY A 110 0.54 4.09 1.25
CA GLY A 110 -0.51 3.34 0.54
C GLY A 110 -0.07 2.92 -0.87
N MET A 111 0.64 3.79 -1.60
CA MET A 111 1.31 3.42 -2.83
C MET A 111 2.31 2.28 -2.58
N CYS A 112 3.12 2.38 -1.53
CA CYS A 112 4.13 1.36 -1.24
C CYS A 112 3.51 -0.02 -0.95
N ILE A 113 2.36 -0.07 -0.26
CA ILE A 113 1.61 -1.32 -0.06
C ILE A 113 1.14 -1.87 -1.41
N ALA A 114 0.56 -1.04 -2.28
CA ALA A 114 0.12 -1.49 -3.60
C ALA A 114 1.28 -2.01 -4.46
N LEU A 115 2.43 -1.30 -4.46
CA LEU A 115 3.62 -1.68 -5.23
C LEU A 115 4.35 -2.91 -4.65
N ALA A 116 4.18 -3.21 -3.36
CA ALA A 116 4.73 -4.41 -2.72
C ALA A 116 3.92 -5.68 -3.03
N CYS A 117 2.68 -5.56 -3.52
CA CYS A 117 1.93 -6.71 -4.05
C CYS A 117 2.50 -7.16 -5.40
N ASP A 118 2.32 -8.44 -5.75
CA ASP A 118 2.79 -8.99 -7.03
C ASP A 118 2.02 -8.40 -8.22
N ILE A 119 0.71 -8.26 -8.10
CA ILE A 119 -0.21 -7.80 -9.15
C ILE A 119 -1.05 -6.61 -8.64
N ARG A 120 -1.35 -5.69 -9.53
CA ARG A 120 -2.20 -4.51 -9.26
C ARG A 120 -3.30 -4.41 -10.30
N VAL A 121 -4.55 -4.47 -9.85
CA VAL A 121 -5.74 -4.21 -10.66
C VAL A 121 -6.32 -2.87 -10.20
N GLY A 122 -6.40 -1.89 -11.09
CA GLY A 122 -6.93 -0.56 -10.80
C GLY A 122 -8.31 -0.34 -11.39
N ALA A 123 -9.17 0.38 -10.67
CA ALA A 123 -10.33 1.01 -11.25
C ALA A 123 -9.91 2.17 -12.18
N GLU A 124 -10.76 2.58 -13.13
CA GLU A 124 -10.52 3.75 -13.98
C GLU A 124 -10.31 5.03 -13.17
N SER A 125 -11.01 5.18 -12.05
CA SER A 125 -10.85 6.30 -11.11
C SER A 125 -9.60 6.22 -10.22
N ALA A 126 -8.85 5.12 -10.25
CA ALA A 126 -7.67 4.94 -9.41
C ALA A 126 -6.46 5.75 -9.92
N PHE A 127 -5.61 6.16 -9.00
CA PHE A 127 -4.32 6.75 -9.33
C PHE A 127 -3.25 6.40 -8.29
N ILE A 128 -1.99 6.50 -8.70
CA ILE A 128 -0.82 6.38 -7.83
C ILE A 128 -0.21 7.77 -7.58
N GLY A 129 0.22 8.03 -6.34
CA GLY A 129 0.93 9.25 -5.99
C GLY A 129 1.99 9.02 -4.94
N THR A 130 3.20 9.58 -5.12
CA THR A 130 4.24 9.51 -4.11
C THR A 130 3.85 10.29 -2.84
N GLY A 131 3.25 11.48 -2.99
CA GLY A 131 2.66 12.28 -1.90
C GLY A 131 3.67 12.90 -0.92
N TYR A 132 4.84 12.33 -0.75
CA TYR A 132 5.83 12.71 0.28
C TYR A 132 6.28 14.16 0.19
N ARG A 133 6.54 14.67 -1.02
CA ARG A 133 6.94 16.05 -1.24
C ARG A 133 5.95 17.06 -0.64
N ASN A 134 4.65 16.75 -0.73
CA ASN A 134 3.59 17.66 -0.29
C ASN A 134 3.53 17.84 1.23
N VAL A 135 4.17 16.92 1.98
CA VAL A 135 4.23 16.91 3.44
C VAL A 135 5.67 17.00 3.98
N GLY A 136 6.65 17.29 3.10
CA GLY A 136 8.05 17.49 3.49
C GLY A 136 8.80 16.21 3.87
N PHE A 137 8.40 15.05 3.35
CA PHE A 137 9.08 13.77 3.58
C PHE A 137 9.87 13.30 2.36
N SER A 138 10.93 12.52 2.62
CA SER A 138 11.77 11.93 1.57
C SER A 138 11.23 10.61 1.00
N GLY A 139 10.26 10.01 1.66
CA GLY A 139 9.73 8.69 1.36
C GLY A 139 10.12 7.63 2.38
N ASP A 140 9.29 6.60 2.50
CA ASP A 140 9.44 5.48 3.42
C ASP A 140 8.85 4.19 2.81
N TYR A 141 8.70 3.15 3.61
CA TYR A 141 8.08 1.88 3.23
C TYR A 141 8.61 1.27 1.92
N GLY A 142 9.89 1.52 1.58
CA GLY A 142 10.53 0.97 0.39
C GLY A 142 10.07 1.60 -0.94
N GLY A 143 9.28 2.70 -0.91
CA GLY A 143 8.67 3.28 -2.08
C GLY A 143 9.65 3.70 -3.16
N SER A 144 10.83 4.23 -2.81
CA SER A 144 11.87 4.59 -3.77
C SER A 144 12.41 3.38 -4.52
N TRP A 145 12.59 2.26 -3.84
CA TRP A 145 13.06 1.02 -4.46
C TRP A 145 11.95 0.38 -5.31
N LEU A 146 10.76 0.14 -4.73
CA LEU A 146 9.63 -0.50 -5.40
C LEU A 146 9.23 0.23 -6.69
N LEU A 147 9.12 1.56 -6.62
CA LEU A 147 8.76 2.36 -7.79
C LEU A 147 9.85 2.30 -8.88
N THR A 148 11.13 2.35 -8.48
CA THR A 148 12.26 2.27 -9.43
C THR A 148 12.31 0.94 -10.16
N GLN A 149 11.98 -0.17 -9.49
CA GLN A 149 11.92 -1.50 -10.14
C GLN A 149 10.86 -1.56 -11.24
N LEU A 150 9.75 -0.84 -11.07
CA LEU A 150 8.63 -0.91 -12.01
C LEU A 150 8.78 0.08 -13.18
N VAL A 151 9.21 1.32 -12.92
CA VAL A 151 9.20 2.38 -13.94
C VAL A 151 10.59 2.88 -14.33
N GLY A 152 11.63 2.31 -13.77
CA GLY A 152 13.02 2.73 -13.97
C GLY A 152 13.38 4.02 -13.23
N VAL A 153 14.69 4.28 -13.12
CA VAL A 153 15.26 5.35 -12.28
C VAL A 153 14.76 6.75 -12.67
N ALA A 154 14.74 7.06 -13.97
CA ALA A 154 14.40 8.41 -14.44
C ALA A 154 12.93 8.76 -14.14
N LYS A 155 12.01 7.85 -14.44
CA LYS A 155 10.59 8.05 -14.17
C LYS A 155 10.28 8.06 -12.68
N ALA A 156 10.90 7.19 -11.89
CA ALA A 156 10.74 7.21 -10.43
C ALA A 156 11.19 8.55 -9.84
N LYS A 157 12.35 9.08 -10.25
CA LYS A 157 12.83 10.41 -9.82
C LYS A 157 11.87 11.53 -10.23
N GLU A 158 11.37 11.53 -11.47
CA GLU A 158 10.36 12.50 -11.91
C GLU A 158 9.16 12.50 -10.98
N LEU A 159 8.60 11.32 -10.68
CA LEU A 159 7.41 11.18 -9.83
C LEU A 159 7.68 11.63 -8.37
N PHE A 160 8.84 11.29 -7.81
CA PHE A 160 9.22 11.76 -6.47
C PHE A 160 9.46 13.28 -6.42
N PHE A 161 10.11 13.85 -7.43
CA PHE A 161 10.45 15.28 -7.44
C PHE A 161 9.24 16.15 -7.73
N THR A 162 8.33 15.71 -8.61
CA THR A 162 7.13 16.48 -8.95
C THR A 162 6.00 16.26 -7.95
N GLY A 163 5.90 15.06 -7.36
CA GLY A 163 4.78 14.66 -6.52
C GLY A 163 3.45 14.58 -7.27
N ARG A 164 3.48 14.55 -8.62
CA ARG A 164 2.27 14.48 -9.43
C ARG A 164 1.54 13.15 -9.27
N ARG A 165 0.27 13.13 -9.57
CA ARG A 165 -0.54 11.92 -9.67
C ARG A 165 -0.27 11.23 -11.00
N VAL A 166 -0.26 9.91 -10.99
CA VAL A 166 -0.22 9.05 -12.17
C VAL A 166 -1.59 8.41 -12.30
N GLN A 167 -2.37 8.82 -13.30
CA GLN A 167 -3.73 8.32 -13.51
C GLN A 167 -3.72 6.87 -14.01
N SER A 168 -4.86 6.20 -14.00
CA SER A 168 -4.99 4.78 -14.27
C SER A 168 -4.45 4.35 -15.64
N ASP A 169 -4.70 5.14 -16.67
CA ASP A 169 -4.21 4.92 -18.04
C ASP A 169 -2.67 4.99 -18.11
N GLU A 170 -2.07 6.02 -17.49
CA GLU A 170 -0.62 6.14 -17.39
C GLU A 170 -0.04 5.06 -16.47
N CYS A 171 -0.73 4.68 -15.38
CA CYS A 171 -0.32 3.56 -14.54
C CYS A 171 -0.23 2.25 -15.34
N LEU A 172 -1.19 1.98 -16.21
CA LEU A 172 -1.16 0.83 -17.11
C LEU A 172 0.00 0.90 -18.09
N ALA A 173 0.19 2.05 -18.75
CA ALA A 173 1.26 2.26 -19.71
C ALA A 173 2.67 2.14 -19.09
N LEU A 174 2.83 2.52 -17.84
CA LEU A 174 4.09 2.42 -17.09
C LEU A 174 4.32 1.07 -16.40
N GLY A 175 3.36 0.14 -16.46
CA GLY A 175 3.42 -1.14 -15.75
C GLY A 175 3.20 -1.02 -14.23
N LEU A 176 2.71 0.12 -13.75
CA LEU A 176 2.29 0.29 -12.35
C LEU A 176 0.99 -0.47 -12.06
N PHE A 177 0.09 -0.58 -13.04
CA PHE A 177 -1.05 -1.48 -13.02
C PHE A 177 -0.88 -2.57 -14.07
N ASN A 178 -1.29 -3.79 -13.73
CA ASN A 178 -1.34 -4.93 -14.65
C ASN A 178 -2.63 -4.90 -15.47
N GLN A 179 -3.69 -4.34 -14.91
CA GLN A 179 -5.01 -4.23 -15.53
C GLN A 179 -5.73 -2.98 -15.00
N VAL A 180 -6.50 -2.34 -15.87
CA VAL A 180 -7.46 -1.27 -15.53
C VAL A 180 -8.83 -1.70 -16.01
N VAL A 181 -9.85 -1.53 -15.16
CA VAL A 181 -11.24 -1.91 -15.44
C VAL A 181 -12.19 -0.80 -14.97
N PRO A 182 -13.44 -0.75 -15.50
CA PRO A 182 -14.48 0.11 -14.97
C PRO A 182 -14.65 -0.08 -13.45
N ASP A 183 -14.97 1.00 -12.75
CA ASP A 183 -15.02 1.02 -11.29
C ASP A 183 -15.95 -0.06 -10.70
N ASP A 184 -17.09 -0.28 -11.32
CA ASP A 184 -18.09 -1.28 -10.93
C ASP A 184 -17.66 -2.73 -11.22
N GLN A 185 -16.65 -2.94 -12.07
CA GLN A 185 -16.13 -4.26 -12.43
C GLN A 185 -14.90 -4.66 -11.60
N LEU A 186 -14.29 -3.74 -10.85
CA LEU A 186 -13.03 -3.96 -10.16
C LEU A 186 -13.06 -5.20 -9.27
N GLN A 187 -14.08 -5.35 -8.44
CA GLN A 187 -14.16 -6.46 -7.50
C GLN A 187 -14.28 -7.80 -8.23
N ASN A 188 -15.13 -7.87 -9.26
CA ASN A 188 -15.33 -9.10 -10.02
C ASN A 188 -14.04 -9.49 -10.77
N ALA A 189 -13.45 -8.58 -11.53
CA ALA A 189 -12.21 -8.84 -12.28
C ALA A 189 -11.06 -9.29 -11.36
N THR A 190 -10.90 -8.59 -10.22
CA THR A 190 -9.86 -8.97 -9.24
C THR A 190 -10.10 -10.36 -8.66
N MET A 191 -11.35 -10.67 -8.29
CA MET A 191 -11.67 -11.98 -7.67
C MET A 191 -11.60 -13.13 -8.67
N GLU A 192 -11.90 -12.92 -9.95
CA GLU A 192 -11.70 -13.91 -11.01
C GLU A 192 -10.20 -14.23 -11.16
N LEU A 193 -9.36 -13.21 -11.27
CA LEU A 193 -7.90 -13.38 -11.34
C LEU A 193 -7.36 -14.10 -10.09
N ALA A 194 -7.80 -13.69 -8.89
CA ALA A 194 -7.38 -14.31 -7.65
C ALA A 194 -7.78 -15.79 -7.54
N LYS A 195 -8.98 -16.14 -7.99
CA LYS A 195 -9.44 -17.53 -8.04
C LYS A 195 -8.64 -18.38 -9.03
N GLN A 196 -8.35 -17.81 -10.20
CA GLN A 196 -7.49 -18.46 -11.20
C GLN A 196 -6.12 -18.78 -10.63
N ILE A 197 -5.46 -17.82 -9.96
CA ILE A 197 -4.16 -18.00 -9.32
C ILE A 197 -4.26 -19.04 -8.18
N ALA A 198 -5.26 -18.92 -7.31
CA ALA A 198 -5.45 -19.83 -6.17
C ALA A 198 -5.85 -21.26 -6.56
N SER A 199 -6.26 -21.51 -7.80
CA SER A 199 -6.57 -22.85 -8.33
C SER A 199 -5.32 -23.58 -8.86
N GLY A 200 -4.22 -22.88 -9.01
CA GLY A 200 -2.93 -23.45 -9.41
C GLY A 200 -2.33 -24.40 -8.36
N PRO A 201 -1.21 -25.05 -8.69
CA PRO A 201 -0.52 -26.00 -7.82
C PRO A 201 0.01 -25.34 -6.55
#